data_a977fcae897aada6673fb14bf1ee4687
#
_entry.id   a977fcae897aada6673fb14bf1ee4687
#
_cell.length_a   1.000
_cell.length_b   1.000
_cell.length_c   1.000
_cell.angle_alpha   90.00
_cell.angle_beta   90.00
_cell.angle_gamma   90.00
#
_symmetry.space_group_name_H-M   'P 1'
#
loop_
_entity.id
_entity.type
_entity.pdbx_description
1 polymer ?
#
loop_
_entity_poly.entity_id
_entity_poly.type
_entity_poly.pdbx_seq_one_letter_code
_entity_poly.pdbx_strand_id
1 'polypeptide(L)'
;MPAPKILVFAGSIRTGSYNARLAALAANELARAEADVTVISLADFPMPLYDGNVESASGPPENAYRLKRLMGLQHGVFIASPEYNASIAPLLKNTLDWVSRVREGKEPPLAAYKNRAFAIGAASNGTYGGMRSLMALRQVLELGCGALVIPEQVAVREAASAFDDAGALKDERIGGILKAVVHRLIDMARGFA
;
A
#
# COMPACT_ATOMS: atom_id res chain seq x y z
N MET A 1 -6.44 11.61 21.63
CA MET A 1 -5.62 10.45 21.24
C MET A 1 -4.53 10.94 20.32
N PRO A 2 -3.32 10.38 20.30
CA PRO A 2 -2.28 10.78 19.37
C PRO A 2 -2.73 10.56 17.92
N ALA A 3 -2.17 11.36 17.00
CA ALA A 3 -2.46 11.20 15.57
C ALA A 3 -2.00 9.81 15.10
N PRO A 4 -2.83 9.03 14.39
CA PRO A 4 -2.41 7.73 13.88
C PRO A 4 -1.35 7.90 12.79
N LYS A 5 -0.28 7.12 12.84
CA LYS A 5 0.82 7.12 11.87
C LYS A 5 0.45 6.23 10.68
N ILE A 6 0.45 6.80 9.49
CA ILE A 6 0.02 6.09 8.28
C ILE A 6 1.12 6.15 7.22
N LEU A 7 1.56 4.97 6.76
CA LEU A 7 2.45 4.84 5.62
C LEU A 7 1.64 4.79 4.32
N VAL A 8 2.08 5.55 3.32
CA VAL A 8 1.44 5.58 1.99
C VAL A 8 2.46 5.30 0.90
N PHE A 9 2.19 4.37 0.01
CA PHE A 9 3.01 4.15 -1.19
C PHE A 9 2.23 3.53 -2.35
N ALA A 10 2.81 3.68 -3.54
CA ALA A 10 2.32 3.00 -4.74
C ALA A 10 3.18 1.78 -5.07
N GLY A 11 2.55 0.72 -5.57
CA GLY A 11 3.22 -0.46 -6.11
C GLY A 11 3.82 -0.24 -7.52
N SER A 12 4.18 1.00 -7.86
CA SER A 12 4.72 1.41 -9.17
C SER A 12 5.76 2.51 -9.00
N ILE A 13 6.88 2.36 -9.69
CA ILE A 13 7.94 3.38 -9.80
C ILE A 13 7.97 4.04 -11.19
N ARG A 14 6.99 3.75 -12.05
CA ARG A 14 6.90 4.34 -13.38
C ARG A 14 6.65 5.85 -13.29
N THR A 15 7.40 6.65 -14.03
CA THR A 15 7.13 8.09 -14.18
C THR A 15 5.70 8.31 -14.69
N GLY A 16 4.97 9.23 -14.05
CA GLY A 16 3.56 9.49 -14.39
C GLY A 16 2.60 8.36 -14.01
N SER A 17 2.95 7.52 -13.03
CA SER A 17 2.08 6.45 -12.54
C SER A 17 0.76 7.01 -11.98
N TYR A 18 -0.37 6.51 -12.46
CA TYR A 18 -1.69 6.84 -11.90
C TYR A 18 -1.84 6.38 -10.45
N ASN A 19 -1.19 5.28 -10.09
CA ASN A 19 -1.19 4.81 -8.71
C ASN A 19 -0.32 5.69 -7.80
N ALA A 20 0.76 6.29 -8.30
CA ALA A 20 1.48 7.30 -7.55
C ALA A 20 0.63 8.56 -7.32
N ARG A 21 -0.17 8.98 -8.33
CA ARG A 21 -1.14 10.08 -8.18
C ARG A 21 -2.24 9.74 -7.15
N LEU A 22 -2.77 8.52 -7.19
CA LEU A 22 -3.76 8.06 -6.21
C LEU A 22 -3.18 8.01 -4.79
N ALA A 23 -1.95 7.51 -4.64
CA ALA A 23 -1.25 7.49 -3.35
C ALA A 23 -1.02 8.90 -2.79
N ALA A 24 -0.61 9.85 -3.64
CA ALA A 24 -0.44 11.25 -3.24
C ALA A 24 -1.77 11.89 -2.82
N LEU A 25 -2.86 11.62 -3.55
CA LEU A 25 -4.19 12.10 -3.18
C LEU A 25 -4.66 11.49 -1.86
N ALA A 26 -4.46 10.18 -1.66
CA ALA A 26 -4.77 9.53 -0.39
C ALA A 26 -3.96 10.12 0.77
N ALA A 27 -2.68 10.41 0.57
CA ALA A 27 -1.83 11.07 1.57
C ALA A 27 -2.35 12.46 1.94
N ASN A 28 -2.78 13.24 0.96
CA ASN A 28 -3.38 14.56 1.20
C ASN A 28 -4.70 14.45 2.01
N GLU A 29 -5.58 13.50 1.66
CA GLU A 29 -6.83 13.29 2.41
C GLU A 29 -6.57 12.77 3.83
N LEU A 30 -5.57 11.90 4.04
CA LEU A 30 -5.13 11.44 5.36
C LEU A 30 -4.60 12.61 6.21
N ALA A 31 -3.76 13.48 5.63
CA ALA A 31 -3.22 14.65 6.33
C ALA A 31 -4.32 15.66 6.70
N ARG A 32 -5.30 15.88 5.81
CA ARG A 32 -6.48 16.71 6.10
C ARG A 32 -7.35 16.16 7.24
N ALA A 33 -7.34 14.84 7.40
CA ALA A 33 -8.03 14.13 8.48
C ALA A 33 -7.13 13.93 9.72
N GLU A 34 -6.07 14.74 9.84
CA GLU A 34 -5.17 14.83 11.00
C GLU A 34 -4.36 13.55 11.32
N ALA A 35 -4.08 12.71 10.32
CA ALA A 35 -3.12 11.62 10.46
C ALA A 35 -1.67 12.12 10.29
N ASP A 36 -0.72 11.46 10.98
CA ASP A 36 0.72 11.62 10.73
C ASP A 36 1.12 10.74 9.54
N VAL A 37 1.39 11.36 8.38
CA VAL A 37 1.53 10.66 7.10
C VAL A 37 2.97 10.58 6.66
N THR A 38 3.44 9.35 6.42
CA THR A 38 4.74 9.08 5.78
C THR A 38 4.49 8.57 4.36
N VAL A 39 5.02 9.28 3.36
CA VAL A 39 4.94 8.86 1.94
C VAL A 39 6.31 8.37 1.49
N ILE A 40 6.36 7.20 0.84
CA ILE A 40 7.60 6.65 0.28
C ILE A 40 7.44 6.24 -1.18
N SER A 41 8.57 6.11 -1.86
CA SER A 41 8.67 5.46 -3.16
C SER A 41 9.36 4.09 -3.03
N LEU A 42 8.84 3.06 -3.69
CA LEU A 42 9.54 1.77 -3.75
C LEU A 42 10.85 1.83 -4.55
N ALA A 43 11.08 2.92 -5.30
CA ALA A 43 12.38 3.18 -5.93
C ALA A 43 13.51 3.39 -4.90
N ASP A 44 13.18 3.84 -3.69
CA ASP A 44 14.15 4.05 -2.60
C ASP A 44 14.50 2.75 -1.85
N PHE A 45 13.80 1.65 -2.20
CA PHE A 45 13.95 0.33 -1.60
C PHE A 45 14.16 -0.75 -2.68
N PRO A 46 15.19 -0.63 -3.55
CA PRO A 46 15.45 -1.65 -4.57
C PRO A 46 15.82 -2.98 -3.91
N MET A 47 15.19 -4.06 -4.41
CA MET A 47 15.42 -5.42 -3.94
C MET A 47 15.57 -6.34 -5.16
N PRO A 48 16.44 -7.36 -5.11
CA PRO A 48 16.51 -8.36 -6.16
C PRO A 48 15.16 -9.09 -6.29
N LEU A 49 14.94 -9.75 -7.42
CA LEU A 49 13.81 -10.68 -7.50
C LEU A 49 13.96 -11.75 -6.42
N TYR A 50 12.87 -12.03 -5.70
CA TYR A 50 12.88 -13.01 -4.63
C TYR A 50 13.27 -14.39 -5.17
N ASP A 51 14.26 -14.97 -4.52
CA ASP A 51 14.75 -16.32 -4.76
C ASP A 51 15.11 -16.96 -3.42
N GLY A 52 14.56 -18.13 -3.15
CA GLY A 52 14.82 -18.89 -1.91
C GLY A 52 16.29 -19.29 -1.75
N ASN A 53 17.05 -19.47 -2.83
CA ASN A 53 18.49 -19.73 -2.75
C ASN A 53 19.25 -18.47 -2.31
N VAL A 54 18.87 -17.30 -2.83
CA VAL A 54 19.44 -16.00 -2.40
C VAL A 54 19.13 -15.76 -0.93
N GLU A 55 17.88 -15.98 -0.50
CA GLU A 55 17.50 -15.87 0.91
C GLU A 55 18.32 -16.82 1.80
N SER A 56 18.49 -18.07 1.38
CA SER A 56 19.24 -19.07 2.17
C SER A 56 20.73 -18.74 2.28
N ALA A 57 21.31 -18.15 1.24
CA ALA A 57 22.73 -17.83 1.18
C ALA A 57 23.10 -16.50 1.89
N SER A 58 22.21 -15.48 1.81
CA SER A 58 22.54 -14.10 2.20
C SER A 58 21.50 -13.47 3.13
N GLY A 59 20.37 -14.13 3.37
CA GLY A 59 19.23 -13.56 4.08
C GLY A 59 18.46 -12.53 3.24
N PRO A 60 17.45 -11.89 3.82
CA PRO A 60 16.74 -10.80 3.17
C PRO A 60 17.66 -9.59 2.88
N PRO A 61 17.48 -8.86 1.76
CA PRO A 61 18.27 -7.67 1.46
C PRO A 61 18.02 -6.55 2.47
N GLU A 62 19.02 -5.69 2.70
CA GLU A 62 18.95 -4.58 3.68
C GLU A 62 17.72 -3.68 3.49
N ASN A 63 17.31 -3.44 2.24
CA ASN A 63 16.10 -2.63 1.98
C ASN A 63 14.80 -3.31 2.45
N ALA A 64 14.76 -4.63 2.55
CA ALA A 64 13.63 -5.33 3.17
C ALA A 64 13.57 -5.08 4.67
N TYR A 65 14.71 -5.08 5.37
CA TYR A 65 14.80 -4.69 6.78
C TYR A 65 14.39 -3.24 7.00
N ARG A 66 14.92 -2.32 6.19
CA ARG A 66 14.57 -0.88 6.28
C ARG A 66 13.07 -0.66 6.11
N LEU A 67 12.46 -1.27 5.10
CA LEU A 67 11.01 -1.13 4.85
C LEU A 67 10.18 -1.81 5.96
N LYS A 68 10.59 -2.99 6.42
CA LYS A 68 9.94 -3.67 7.55
C LYS A 68 9.95 -2.81 8.81
N ARG A 69 11.10 -2.21 9.16
CA ARG A 69 11.21 -1.32 10.34
C ARG A 69 10.32 -0.09 10.18
N LEU A 70 10.29 0.50 8.98
CA LEU A 70 9.42 1.64 8.68
C LEU A 70 7.94 1.27 8.82
N MET A 71 7.51 0.13 8.27
CA MET A 71 6.16 -0.38 8.46
C MET A 71 5.86 -0.64 9.94
N GLY A 72 6.87 -1.11 10.70
CA GLY A 72 6.78 -1.37 12.14
C GLY A 72 6.41 -0.16 12.98
N LEU A 73 6.76 1.04 12.53
CA LEU A 73 6.47 2.31 13.20
C LEU A 73 5.08 2.88 12.88
N GLN A 74 4.33 2.24 11.99
CA GLN A 74 3.04 2.76 11.52
C GLN A 74 1.86 2.01 12.14
N HIS A 75 0.75 2.71 12.32
CA HIS A 75 -0.52 2.16 12.78
C HIS A 75 -1.41 1.72 11.62
N GLY A 76 -1.18 2.29 10.43
CA GLY A 76 -1.87 1.94 9.20
C GLY A 76 -0.99 2.06 7.96
N VAL A 77 -1.40 1.40 6.88
CA VAL A 77 -0.71 1.43 5.57
C VAL A 77 -1.75 1.57 4.47
N PHE A 78 -1.54 2.53 3.57
CA PHE A 78 -2.30 2.64 2.32
C PHE A 78 -1.43 2.24 1.13
N ILE A 79 -1.90 1.27 0.32
CA ILE A 79 -1.20 0.77 -0.86
C ILE A 79 -2.02 1.07 -2.12
N ALA A 80 -1.47 1.87 -3.05
CA ALA A 80 -2.03 2.03 -4.39
C ALA A 80 -1.41 1.00 -5.35
N SER A 81 -2.19 -0.02 -5.75
CA SER A 81 -1.71 -1.15 -6.54
C SER A 81 -2.02 -1.01 -8.03
N PRO A 82 -1.03 -0.97 -8.91
CA PRO A 82 -1.31 -1.10 -10.34
C PRO A 82 -1.78 -2.52 -10.66
N GLU A 83 -2.59 -2.64 -11.73
CA GLU A 83 -3.03 -3.92 -12.26
C GLU A 83 -2.17 -4.33 -13.46
N TYR A 84 -1.49 -5.47 -13.36
CA TYR A 84 -0.75 -6.09 -14.45
C TYR A 84 -1.33 -7.48 -14.72
N ASN A 85 -1.90 -7.68 -15.92
CA ASN A 85 -2.47 -8.97 -16.33
C ASN A 85 -3.46 -9.56 -15.29
N ALA A 86 -4.39 -8.72 -14.82
CA ALA A 86 -5.41 -9.07 -13.83
C ALA A 86 -4.86 -9.43 -12.42
N SER A 87 -3.63 -9.03 -12.09
CA SER A 87 -3.01 -9.28 -10.79
C SER A 87 -2.21 -8.06 -10.30
N ILE A 88 -1.56 -8.19 -9.15
CA ILE A 88 -0.66 -7.15 -8.61
C ILE A 88 0.62 -7.05 -9.45
N ALA A 89 1.23 -5.85 -9.46
CA ALA A 89 2.49 -5.64 -10.17
C ALA A 89 3.63 -6.47 -9.55
N PRO A 90 4.57 -6.99 -10.36
CA PRO A 90 5.71 -7.77 -9.88
C PRO A 90 6.53 -7.05 -8.82
N LEU A 91 6.77 -5.73 -9.00
CA LEU A 91 7.48 -4.91 -8.01
C LEU A 91 6.81 -4.96 -6.64
N LEU A 92 5.49 -4.76 -6.57
CA LEU A 92 4.76 -4.79 -5.32
C LEU A 92 4.80 -6.19 -4.70
N LYS A 93 4.53 -7.23 -5.49
CA LYS A 93 4.58 -8.61 -5.00
C LYS A 93 5.95 -8.96 -4.43
N ASN A 94 7.02 -8.66 -5.18
CA ASN A 94 8.41 -8.88 -4.76
C ASN A 94 8.75 -8.15 -3.44
N THR A 95 8.30 -6.90 -3.33
CA THR A 95 8.48 -6.11 -2.10
C THR A 95 7.80 -6.77 -0.90
N LEU A 96 6.53 -7.17 -1.05
CA LEU A 96 5.78 -7.85 0.01
C LEU A 96 6.41 -9.19 0.38
N ASP A 97 6.89 -9.95 -0.61
CA ASP A 97 7.55 -11.23 -0.37
C ASP A 97 8.83 -11.06 0.45
N TRP A 98 9.73 -10.17 0.05
CA TRP A 98 10.96 -9.94 0.81
C TRP A 98 10.69 -9.43 2.23
N VAL A 99 9.79 -8.46 2.39
CA VAL A 99 9.43 -7.93 3.72
C VAL A 99 8.84 -9.03 4.62
N SER A 100 8.10 -9.98 4.05
CA SER A 100 7.51 -11.11 4.79
C SER A 100 8.56 -12.06 5.38
N ARG A 101 9.77 -12.07 4.80
CA ARG A 101 10.88 -12.95 5.24
C ARG A 101 11.72 -12.35 6.35
N VAL A 102 11.61 -11.03 6.59
CA VAL A 102 12.41 -10.34 7.60
C VAL A 102 11.96 -10.70 9.01
N ARG A 103 12.92 -11.17 9.82
CA ARG A 103 12.75 -11.41 11.26
C ARG A 103 13.87 -10.73 12.03
N GLU A 104 13.53 -10.01 13.09
CA GLU A 104 14.50 -9.36 13.96
C GLU A 104 14.24 -9.78 15.42
N GLY A 105 15.28 -10.26 16.05
CA GLY A 105 15.19 -10.70 17.45
C GLY A 105 14.17 -11.84 17.66
N LYS A 106 13.25 -11.64 18.62
CA LYS A 106 12.20 -12.62 18.98
C LYS A 106 10.83 -12.29 18.39
N GLU A 107 10.77 -11.46 17.37
CA GLU A 107 9.50 -11.11 16.72
C GLU A 107 8.78 -12.31 16.11
N PRO A 108 7.45 -12.34 16.15
CA PRO A 108 6.69 -13.37 15.47
C PRO A 108 6.86 -13.26 13.94
N PRO A 109 6.64 -14.35 13.21
CA PRO A 109 6.59 -14.30 11.74
C PRO A 109 5.61 -13.24 11.26
N LEU A 110 5.95 -12.57 10.15
CA LEU A 110 5.10 -11.57 9.51
C LEU A 110 4.82 -10.32 10.40
N ALA A 111 5.71 -9.99 11.32
CA ALA A 111 5.54 -8.86 12.24
C ALA A 111 5.29 -7.53 11.52
N ALA A 112 5.84 -7.35 10.31
CA ALA A 112 5.60 -6.18 9.47
C ALA A 112 4.11 -5.97 9.11
N TYR A 113 3.31 -7.02 9.11
CA TYR A 113 1.91 -7.02 8.69
C TYR A 113 0.93 -7.09 9.87
N LYS A 114 1.42 -7.31 11.08
CA LYS A 114 0.60 -7.43 12.30
C LYS A 114 0.46 -6.10 13.01
N ASN A 115 -0.59 -5.98 13.82
CA ASN A 115 -0.84 -4.83 14.69
C ASN A 115 -0.90 -3.49 13.93
N ARG A 116 -1.50 -3.52 12.73
CA ARG A 116 -1.79 -2.33 11.91
C ARG A 116 -2.89 -2.62 10.90
N ALA A 117 -3.58 -1.57 10.47
CA ALA A 117 -4.61 -1.66 9.45
C ALA A 117 -4.03 -1.41 8.06
N PHE A 118 -4.56 -2.10 7.05
CA PHE A 118 -4.23 -1.86 5.65
C PHE A 118 -5.45 -1.37 4.88
N ALA A 119 -5.25 -0.38 4.02
CA ALA A 119 -6.19 0.05 3.00
C ALA A 119 -5.56 -0.09 1.63
N ILE A 120 -6.37 -0.40 0.63
CA ILE A 120 -5.91 -0.63 -0.73
C ILE A 120 -6.70 0.21 -1.74
N GLY A 121 -6.02 0.69 -2.75
CA GLY A 121 -6.60 1.39 -3.88
C GLY A 121 -5.90 1.05 -5.19
N ALA A 122 -6.56 1.28 -6.31
CA ALA A 122 -5.98 1.09 -7.64
C ALA A 122 -6.42 2.19 -8.60
N ALA A 123 -5.57 2.51 -9.57
CA ALA A 123 -5.90 3.38 -10.68
C ALA A 123 -5.39 2.77 -11.99
N SER A 124 -6.29 2.56 -12.96
CA SER A 124 -6.01 1.91 -14.24
C SER A 124 -6.85 2.54 -15.35
N ASN A 125 -6.31 2.54 -16.58
CA ASN A 125 -7.08 2.95 -17.76
C ASN A 125 -8.17 1.94 -18.16
N GLY A 126 -8.11 0.72 -17.63
CA GLY A 126 -9.12 -0.30 -17.91
C GLY A 126 -10.45 -0.01 -17.23
N THR A 127 -11.52 -0.59 -17.80
CA THR A 127 -12.92 -0.46 -17.34
C THR A 127 -13.11 -0.81 -15.86
N TYR A 128 -12.31 -1.75 -15.33
CA TYR A 128 -12.40 -2.20 -13.94
C TYR A 128 -11.55 -1.37 -12.96
N GLY A 129 -10.81 -0.36 -13.44
CA GLY A 129 -10.04 0.55 -12.57
C GLY A 129 -8.96 -0.12 -11.72
N GLY A 130 -8.53 -1.33 -12.06
CA GLY A 130 -7.58 -2.10 -11.27
C GLY A 130 -8.21 -3.02 -10.22
N MET A 131 -9.53 -3.24 -10.24
CA MET A 131 -10.25 -4.05 -9.25
C MET A 131 -9.68 -5.46 -9.10
N ARG A 132 -9.23 -6.09 -10.19
CA ARG A 132 -8.67 -7.45 -10.15
C ARG A 132 -7.35 -7.49 -9.40
N SER A 133 -6.53 -6.43 -9.50
CA SER A 133 -5.32 -6.33 -8.68
C SER A 133 -5.65 -6.15 -7.20
N LEU A 134 -6.72 -5.44 -6.85
CA LEU A 134 -7.15 -5.29 -5.46
C LEU A 134 -7.62 -6.62 -4.87
N MET A 135 -8.34 -7.43 -5.62
CA MET A 135 -8.74 -8.79 -5.19
C MET A 135 -7.50 -9.65 -4.92
N ALA A 136 -6.53 -9.64 -5.85
CA ALA A 136 -5.28 -10.39 -5.69
C ALA A 136 -4.43 -9.85 -4.51
N LEU A 137 -4.35 -8.52 -4.34
CA LEU A 137 -3.62 -7.90 -3.24
C LEU A 137 -4.25 -8.22 -1.89
N ARG A 138 -5.58 -8.19 -1.80
CA ARG A 138 -6.30 -8.58 -0.59
C ARG A 138 -5.97 -10.02 -0.19
N GLN A 139 -5.99 -10.95 -1.15
CA GLN A 139 -5.62 -12.33 -0.92
C GLN A 139 -4.18 -12.48 -0.39
N VAL A 140 -3.22 -11.74 -0.99
CA VAL A 140 -1.82 -11.74 -0.53
C VAL A 140 -1.70 -11.21 0.90
N LEU A 141 -2.34 -10.08 1.19
CA LEU A 141 -2.24 -9.43 2.50
C LEU A 141 -2.97 -10.22 3.59
N GLU A 142 -4.22 -10.63 3.34
CA GLU A 142 -5.05 -11.30 4.36
C GLU A 142 -4.63 -12.76 4.57
N LEU A 143 -4.57 -13.56 3.49
CA LEU A 143 -4.27 -15.00 3.61
C LEU A 143 -2.76 -15.24 3.68
N GLY A 144 -1.96 -14.55 2.86
CA GLY A 144 -0.52 -14.75 2.81
C GLY A 144 0.21 -14.12 3.99
N CYS A 145 -0.11 -12.87 4.32
CA CYS A 145 0.60 -12.10 5.35
C CYS A 145 -0.19 -12.00 6.68
N GLY A 146 -1.46 -12.41 6.70
CA GLY A 146 -2.34 -12.32 7.86
C GLY A 146 -2.54 -10.87 8.33
N ALA A 147 -2.59 -9.94 7.39
CA ALA A 147 -2.81 -8.53 7.65
C ALA A 147 -4.31 -8.24 7.87
N LEU A 148 -4.61 -7.20 8.63
CA LEU A 148 -5.95 -6.65 8.76
C LEU A 148 -6.19 -5.65 7.61
N VAL A 149 -6.88 -6.07 6.55
CA VAL A 149 -7.26 -5.18 5.45
C VAL A 149 -8.68 -4.69 5.65
N ILE A 150 -8.90 -3.38 5.65
CA ILE A 150 -10.25 -2.82 5.78
C ILE A 150 -11.13 -3.23 4.57
N PRO A 151 -12.45 -3.40 4.75
CA PRO A 151 -13.32 -3.81 3.65
C PRO A 151 -13.45 -2.77 2.55
N GLU A 152 -13.37 -1.48 2.89
CA GLU A 152 -13.44 -0.38 1.95
C GLU A 152 -12.19 -0.35 1.06
N GLN A 153 -12.39 -0.09 -0.23
CA GLN A 153 -11.32 0.05 -1.21
C GLN A 153 -11.74 1.00 -2.34
N VAL A 154 -10.79 1.59 -3.04
CA VAL A 154 -11.07 2.50 -4.16
C VAL A 154 -10.45 1.99 -5.46
N ALA A 155 -11.24 1.97 -6.55
CA ALA A 155 -10.79 1.63 -7.89
C ALA A 155 -11.11 2.79 -8.84
N VAL A 156 -10.08 3.42 -9.39
CA VAL A 156 -10.18 4.55 -10.31
C VAL A 156 -10.02 4.04 -11.75
N ARG A 157 -11.14 3.96 -12.47
CA ARG A 157 -11.15 3.61 -13.89
C ARG A 157 -10.77 4.82 -14.75
N GLU A 158 -10.43 4.56 -16.01
CA GLU A 158 -10.09 5.61 -17.00
C GLU A 158 -9.07 6.61 -16.44
N ALA A 159 -8.05 6.10 -15.77
CA ALA A 159 -7.15 6.88 -14.93
C ALA A 159 -6.40 8.00 -15.67
N ALA A 160 -6.28 7.90 -17.02
CA ALA A 160 -5.67 8.96 -17.83
C ALA A 160 -6.45 10.27 -17.78
N SER A 161 -7.79 10.21 -17.67
CA SER A 161 -8.69 11.36 -17.63
C SER A 161 -9.33 11.60 -16.26
N ALA A 162 -9.12 10.70 -15.30
CA ALA A 162 -9.83 10.70 -14.01
C ALA A 162 -9.39 11.81 -13.06
N PHE A 163 -8.17 12.32 -13.22
CA PHE A 163 -7.64 13.37 -12.35
C PHE A 163 -7.63 14.72 -13.07
N ASP A 164 -7.89 15.79 -12.33
CA ASP A 164 -7.71 17.16 -12.79
C ASP A 164 -6.24 17.63 -12.68
N ASP A 165 -5.98 18.88 -13.06
CA ASP A 165 -4.63 19.46 -13.03
C ASP A 165 -4.10 19.67 -11.60
N ALA A 166 -5.00 19.79 -10.61
CA ALA A 166 -4.66 19.86 -9.20
C ALA A 166 -4.42 18.48 -8.55
N GLY A 167 -4.64 17.39 -9.32
CA GLY A 167 -4.48 16.01 -8.85
C GLY A 167 -5.69 15.44 -8.10
N ALA A 168 -6.82 16.16 -8.05
CA ALA A 168 -8.07 15.67 -7.49
C ALA A 168 -8.81 14.77 -8.48
N LEU A 169 -9.69 13.91 -7.97
CA LEU A 169 -10.57 13.08 -8.81
C LEU A 169 -11.74 13.92 -9.31
N LYS A 170 -11.96 13.93 -10.63
CA LYS A 170 -13.08 14.63 -11.28
C LYS A 170 -14.44 14.01 -10.94
N ASP A 171 -14.50 12.70 -10.73
CA ASP A 171 -15.71 11.99 -10.29
C ASP A 171 -15.85 12.13 -8.77
N GLU A 172 -16.78 12.96 -8.34
CA GLU A 172 -17.06 13.22 -6.91
C GLU A 172 -17.45 11.96 -6.15
N ARG A 173 -18.11 11.01 -6.80
CA ARG A 173 -18.49 9.72 -6.20
C ARG A 173 -17.24 8.89 -5.86
N ILE A 174 -16.28 8.82 -6.79
CA ILE A 174 -15.02 8.11 -6.54
C ILE A 174 -14.19 8.86 -5.48
N GLY A 175 -14.20 10.18 -5.50
CA GLY A 175 -13.61 11.02 -4.44
C GLY A 175 -14.22 10.74 -3.07
N GLY A 176 -15.54 10.59 -3.00
CA GLY A 176 -16.26 10.19 -1.78
C GLY A 176 -15.89 8.80 -1.28
N ILE A 177 -15.70 7.84 -2.19
CA ILE A 177 -15.22 6.48 -1.84
C ILE A 177 -13.79 6.57 -1.26
N LEU A 178 -12.88 7.33 -1.86
CA LEU A 178 -11.53 7.51 -1.33
C LEU A 178 -11.56 8.09 0.09
N LYS A 179 -12.39 9.11 0.33
CA LYS A 179 -12.56 9.70 1.67
C LYS A 179 -13.07 8.66 2.67
N ALA A 180 -14.03 7.83 2.28
CA ALA A 180 -14.53 6.75 3.14
C ALA A 180 -13.42 5.73 3.48
N VAL A 181 -12.58 5.34 2.51
CA VAL A 181 -11.42 4.47 2.72
C VAL A 181 -10.43 5.11 3.70
N VAL A 182 -10.11 6.40 3.53
CA VAL A 182 -9.21 7.16 4.39
C VAL A 182 -9.73 7.22 5.84
N HIS A 183 -10.98 7.62 6.03
CA HIS A 183 -11.58 7.69 7.37
C HIS A 183 -11.61 6.32 8.05
N ARG A 184 -11.99 5.27 7.32
CA ARG A 184 -11.99 3.92 7.88
C ARG A 184 -10.59 3.44 8.25
N LEU A 185 -9.58 3.74 7.42
CA LEU A 185 -8.18 3.42 7.76
C LEU A 185 -7.74 4.12 9.05
N ILE A 186 -8.05 5.42 9.20
CA ILE A 186 -7.75 6.20 10.41
C ILE A 186 -8.42 5.59 11.64
N ASP A 187 -9.73 5.28 11.54
CA ASP A 187 -10.47 4.72 12.66
C ASP A 187 -9.90 3.38 13.13
N MET A 188 -9.55 2.51 12.19
CA MET A 188 -8.91 1.23 12.52
C MET A 188 -7.48 1.40 13.04
N ALA A 189 -6.71 2.34 12.48
CA ALA A 189 -5.33 2.62 12.90
C ALA A 189 -5.25 3.18 14.33
N ARG A 190 -6.26 3.95 14.78
CA ARG A 190 -6.35 4.46 16.17
C ARG A 190 -6.36 3.34 17.20
N GLY A 191 -6.85 2.16 16.86
CA GLY A 191 -6.82 1.00 17.73
C GLY A 191 -5.42 0.41 17.96
N PHE A 192 -4.42 0.86 17.18
CA PHE A 192 -3.02 0.44 17.28
C PHE A 192 -2.07 1.57 17.72
N ALA A 193 -2.60 2.80 17.96
CA ALA A 193 -1.85 3.99 18.33
C ALA A 193 -1.50 4.08 19.83
#